data_cd0b9f92b3dc6ce6c7c156755e9687a6
#
_entry.id   cd0b9f92b3dc6ce6c7c156755e9687a6
#
_cell.length_a   1.000
_cell.length_b   1.000
_cell.length_c   1.000
_cell.angle_alpha   90.00
_cell.angle_beta   90.00
_cell.angle_gamma   90.00
#
_symmetry.space_group_name_H-M   'P 1'
#
loop_
_entity.id
_entity.type
_entity.pdbx_description
1 polymer ?
#
loop_
_entity_poly.entity_id
_entity_poly.type
_entity_poly.pdbx_seq_one_letter_code
_entity_poly.pdbx_strand_id
1 'polypeptide(L)'
;MHVVPGLKVLYFGTPVVLISSLNEDGTANLAPISSAWWLGQSCMLGLGNNAQTTVNLLREGECVLNLPSSTMVDAVDRIALTTGKPAMPDYKKKQGYRHEPDKFSTAQLTEQASDLVRAPRVAECPVQMECRVVSAHPFGGPEPHATAFEVEVLRAHVEEDLVIPGTHYVDPLGWDPLIMKFCEFFGGGRNVHPSRLAEGWNMPHQLQSTTV
;
A
#
# COMPACT_ATOMS: atom_id res chain seq x y z
N MET A 1 -30.18 14.75 6.12
CA MET A 1 -30.86 13.43 6.28
C MET A 1 -29.83 12.33 6.13
N HIS A 2 -29.83 11.30 6.99
CA HIS A 2 -28.98 10.11 6.86
C HIS A 2 -29.87 8.90 6.51
N VAL A 3 -29.31 7.96 5.75
CA VAL A 3 -29.98 6.71 5.39
C VAL A 3 -29.09 5.52 5.78
N VAL A 4 -29.66 4.31 5.85
CA VAL A 4 -28.94 3.08 6.16
C VAL A 4 -28.91 2.18 4.91
N PRO A 5 -27.92 2.35 4.00
CA PRO A 5 -27.93 1.70 2.68
C PRO A 5 -27.41 0.24 2.67
N GLY A 6 -26.91 -0.29 3.80
CA GLY A 6 -26.32 -1.64 3.85
C GLY A 6 -25.05 -1.75 2.99
N LEU A 7 -24.07 -0.91 3.24
CA LEU A 7 -22.82 -0.84 2.44
C LEU A 7 -22.08 -2.17 2.41
N LYS A 8 -21.64 -2.59 1.23
CA LYS A 8 -20.82 -3.79 1.00
C LYS A 8 -19.32 -3.48 0.97
N VAL A 9 -18.94 -2.23 0.72
CA VAL A 9 -17.56 -1.76 0.62
C VAL A 9 -17.42 -0.52 1.50
N LEU A 10 -16.33 -0.47 2.30
CA LEU A 10 -16.08 0.59 3.28
C LEU A 10 -14.74 1.34 3.02
N TYR A 11 -14.29 1.40 1.76
CA TYR A 11 -13.10 2.16 1.36
C TYR A 11 -13.46 3.63 1.13
N PHE A 12 -13.37 4.45 2.16
CA PHE A 12 -13.73 5.88 2.16
C PHE A 12 -12.58 6.82 1.78
N GLY A 13 -11.50 6.32 1.19
CA GLY A 13 -10.30 7.06 0.82
C GLY A 13 -9.09 6.57 1.62
N THR A 14 -8.48 5.50 1.15
CA THR A 14 -7.27 4.90 1.72
C THR A 14 -6.17 4.85 0.68
N PRO A 15 -4.89 5.01 1.08
CA PRO A 15 -3.79 4.91 0.12
C PRO A 15 -3.74 3.52 -0.51
N VAL A 16 -3.38 3.48 -1.79
CA VAL A 16 -3.00 2.22 -2.43
C VAL A 16 -1.55 1.92 -2.07
N VAL A 17 -1.29 0.65 -1.74
CA VAL A 17 0.05 0.14 -1.41
C VAL A 17 0.31 -1.10 -2.25
N LEU A 18 1.47 -1.16 -2.90
CA LEU A 18 1.99 -2.36 -3.52
C LEU A 18 2.91 -3.08 -2.52
N ILE A 19 2.45 -4.22 -1.98
CA ILE A 19 3.28 -5.03 -1.10
C ILE A 19 4.11 -6.00 -1.93
N SER A 20 5.43 -5.89 -1.87
CA SER A 20 6.33 -6.92 -2.36
C SER A 20 6.77 -7.86 -1.24
N SER A 21 6.84 -9.13 -1.52
CA SER A 21 7.21 -10.20 -0.60
C SER A 21 7.80 -11.38 -1.36
N LEU A 22 8.57 -12.24 -0.73
CA LEU A 22 9.14 -13.41 -1.39
C LEU A 22 8.23 -14.63 -1.30
N ASN A 23 8.09 -15.36 -2.40
CA ASN A 23 7.53 -16.70 -2.46
C ASN A 23 8.53 -17.73 -1.89
N GLU A 24 8.08 -18.95 -1.63
CA GLU A 24 8.91 -20.03 -1.09
C GLU A 24 10.10 -20.38 -1.99
N ASP A 25 9.92 -20.25 -3.30
CA ASP A 25 10.96 -20.48 -4.31
C ASP A 25 11.93 -19.31 -4.51
N GLY A 26 11.77 -18.23 -3.72
CA GLY A 26 12.58 -17.02 -3.79
C GLY A 26 12.16 -16.01 -4.86
N THR A 27 11.14 -16.30 -5.66
CA THR A 27 10.60 -15.32 -6.62
C THR A 27 9.80 -14.23 -5.90
N ALA A 28 9.73 -13.04 -6.49
CA ALA A 28 8.97 -11.93 -5.90
C ALA A 28 7.47 -12.04 -6.19
N ASN A 29 6.64 -11.80 -5.18
CA ASN A 29 5.21 -11.56 -5.32
C ASN A 29 4.91 -10.10 -5.07
N LEU A 30 4.03 -9.51 -5.88
CA LEU A 30 3.54 -8.14 -5.76
C LEU A 30 2.03 -8.14 -5.59
N ALA A 31 1.51 -7.34 -4.66
CA ALA A 31 0.07 -7.28 -4.40
C ALA A 31 -0.42 -5.88 -4.08
N PRO A 32 -1.38 -5.32 -4.85
CA PRO A 32 -2.03 -4.08 -4.50
C PRO A 32 -3.03 -4.29 -3.37
N ILE A 33 -2.98 -3.41 -2.38
CA ILE A 33 -3.96 -3.31 -1.31
C ILE A 33 -4.33 -1.85 -1.06
N SER A 34 -5.41 -1.60 -0.33
CA SER A 34 -5.75 -0.28 0.21
C SER A 34 -6.18 -0.33 1.68
N SER A 35 -5.94 -1.46 2.34
CA SER A 35 -6.19 -1.68 3.77
C SER A 35 -4.90 -1.48 4.58
N ALA A 36 -4.37 -0.25 4.53
CA ALA A 36 -3.14 0.13 5.22
C ALA A 36 -3.28 1.50 5.90
N TRP A 37 -2.63 1.66 7.05
CA TRP A 37 -2.49 2.94 7.75
C TRP A 37 -1.25 2.96 8.64
N TRP A 38 -0.72 4.16 8.93
CA TRP A 38 0.52 4.35 9.66
C TRP A 38 0.31 5.15 10.94
N LEU A 39 1.07 4.80 11.98
CA LEU A 39 1.23 5.59 13.19
C LEU A 39 2.67 5.48 13.68
N GLY A 40 3.39 6.60 13.75
CA GLY A 40 4.83 6.61 14.01
C GLY A 40 5.59 5.85 12.91
N GLN A 41 6.45 4.92 13.31
CA GLN A 41 7.21 4.03 12.40
C GLN A 41 6.53 2.67 12.20
N SER A 42 5.28 2.50 12.64
CA SER A 42 4.51 1.28 12.46
C SER A 42 3.44 1.45 11.41
N CYS A 43 3.13 0.37 10.70
CA CYS A 43 2.02 0.29 9.76
C CYS A 43 1.16 -0.93 10.07
N MET A 44 -0.16 -0.78 9.95
CA MET A 44 -1.11 -1.88 9.98
C MET A 44 -1.57 -2.21 8.58
N LEU A 45 -1.57 -3.51 8.25
CA LEU A 45 -2.01 -4.04 6.96
C LEU A 45 -3.15 -5.03 7.18
N GLY A 46 -4.24 -4.90 6.44
CA GLY A 46 -5.33 -5.88 6.43
C GLY A 46 -5.25 -6.79 5.20
N LEU A 47 -5.02 -8.09 5.38
CA LEU A 47 -4.88 -9.05 4.28
C LEU A 47 -5.84 -10.21 4.43
N GLY A 48 -6.46 -10.63 3.32
CA GLY A 48 -7.27 -11.85 3.31
C GLY A 48 -6.40 -13.11 3.49
N ASN A 49 -6.86 -14.07 4.29
CA ASN A 49 -6.12 -15.31 4.59
C ASN A 49 -5.80 -16.15 3.34
N ASN A 50 -6.58 -15.98 2.27
CA ASN A 50 -6.39 -16.65 0.99
C ASN A 50 -5.40 -15.94 0.04
N ALA A 51 -4.76 -14.83 0.48
CA ALA A 51 -3.77 -14.14 -0.32
C ALA A 51 -2.39 -14.82 -0.24
N GLN A 52 -1.63 -14.80 -1.34
CA GLN A 52 -0.24 -15.26 -1.34
C GLN A 52 0.61 -14.41 -0.42
N THR A 53 0.39 -13.09 -0.43
CA THR A 53 1.08 -12.14 0.46
C THR A 53 0.94 -12.51 1.92
N THR A 54 -0.26 -12.92 2.39
CA THR A 54 -0.47 -13.38 3.77
C THR A 54 0.42 -14.58 4.11
N VAL A 55 0.51 -15.56 3.22
CA VAL A 55 1.39 -16.74 3.41
C VAL A 55 2.85 -16.31 3.47
N ASN A 56 3.26 -15.42 2.57
CA ASN A 56 4.63 -14.93 2.51
C ASN A 56 5.02 -14.16 3.79
N LEU A 57 4.19 -13.22 4.24
CA LEU A 57 4.48 -12.44 5.44
C LEU A 57 4.54 -13.29 6.71
N LEU A 58 3.68 -14.31 6.83
CA LEU A 58 3.72 -15.25 7.95
C LEU A 58 4.98 -16.12 7.94
N ARG A 59 5.51 -16.46 6.78
CA ARG A 59 6.72 -17.30 6.63
C ARG A 59 7.99 -16.49 6.76
N GLU A 60 8.08 -15.36 6.05
CA GLU A 60 9.32 -14.58 5.88
C GLU A 60 9.51 -13.54 6.98
N GLY A 61 8.42 -13.03 7.56
CA GLY A 61 8.48 -11.98 8.56
C GLY A 61 8.94 -10.61 8.04
N GLU A 62 8.96 -10.41 6.72
CA GLU A 62 9.43 -9.18 6.09
C GLU A 62 8.67 -8.88 4.78
N CYS A 63 8.65 -7.61 4.39
CA CYS A 63 8.09 -7.13 3.14
C CYS A 63 8.58 -5.74 2.79
N VAL A 64 8.24 -5.25 1.60
CA VAL A 64 8.37 -3.83 1.25
C VAL A 64 7.00 -3.25 0.94
N LEU A 65 6.70 -2.08 1.50
CA LEU A 65 5.52 -1.30 1.19
C LEU A 65 5.92 -0.22 0.19
N ASN A 66 5.48 -0.38 -1.05
CA ASN A 66 5.75 0.57 -2.12
C ASN A 66 4.50 1.41 -2.35
N LEU A 67 4.61 2.74 -2.28
CA LEU A 67 3.50 3.66 -2.45
C LEU A 67 3.55 4.22 -3.88
N PRO A 68 2.60 3.83 -4.74
CA PRO A 68 2.52 4.36 -6.09
C PRO A 68 1.96 5.79 -6.08
N SER A 69 2.47 6.63 -6.97
CA SER A 69 1.81 7.89 -7.31
C SER A 69 0.55 7.65 -8.16
N SER A 70 -0.30 8.66 -8.28
CA SER A 70 -1.53 8.57 -9.10
C SER A 70 -1.23 8.27 -10.57
N THR A 71 -0.05 8.66 -11.08
CA THR A 71 0.38 8.39 -12.45
C THR A 71 0.67 6.92 -12.73
N MET A 72 0.81 6.10 -11.68
CA MET A 72 1.06 4.66 -11.79
C MET A 72 -0.22 3.80 -11.81
N VAL A 73 -1.40 4.42 -11.91
CA VAL A 73 -2.69 3.72 -11.85
C VAL A 73 -2.80 2.55 -12.81
N ASP A 74 -2.30 2.68 -14.04
CA ASP A 74 -2.34 1.61 -15.04
C ASP A 74 -1.51 0.38 -14.63
N ALA A 75 -0.36 0.59 -13.98
CA ALA A 75 0.46 -0.50 -13.48
C ALA A 75 -0.24 -1.26 -12.35
N VAL A 76 -0.89 -0.52 -11.44
CA VAL A 76 -1.66 -1.10 -10.34
C VAL A 76 -2.88 -1.87 -10.86
N ASP A 77 -3.63 -1.31 -11.82
CA ASP A 77 -4.83 -1.92 -12.37
C ASP A 77 -4.53 -3.21 -13.14
N ARG A 78 -3.41 -3.28 -13.87
CA ARG A 78 -2.98 -4.50 -14.56
C ARG A 78 -2.90 -5.74 -13.65
N ILE A 79 -2.62 -5.57 -12.36
CA ILE A 79 -2.51 -6.66 -11.38
C ILE A 79 -3.65 -6.70 -10.36
N ALA A 80 -4.64 -5.83 -10.44
CA ALA A 80 -5.74 -5.72 -9.47
C ALA A 80 -6.54 -7.03 -9.32
N LEU A 81 -6.84 -7.72 -10.42
CA LEU A 81 -7.55 -9.00 -10.42
C LEU A 81 -6.59 -10.19 -10.63
N THR A 82 -5.43 -10.16 -9.98
CA THR A 82 -4.47 -11.26 -10.02
C THR A 82 -4.24 -11.88 -8.64
N THR A 83 -3.82 -13.14 -8.62
CA THR A 83 -3.39 -13.84 -7.40
C THR A 83 -2.13 -14.64 -7.65
N GLY A 84 -1.18 -14.60 -6.68
CA GLY A 84 0.00 -15.48 -6.71
C GLY A 84 -0.30 -16.94 -6.34
N LYS A 85 -1.50 -17.25 -5.81
CA LYS A 85 -1.89 -18.64 -5.51
C LYS A 85 -2.49 -19.32 -6.73
N PRO A 86 -1.95 -20.49 -7.18
CA PRO A 86 -2.54 -21.28 -8.25
C PRO A 86 -3.94 -21.79 -7.90
N ALA A 87 -4.12 -22.23 -6.65
CA ALA A 87 -5.41 -22.68 -6.14
C ALA A 87 -6.24 -21.49 -5.67
N MET A 88 -7.26 -21.13 -6.44
CA MET A 88 -8.15 -20.01 -6.14
C MET A 88 -9.51 -20.50 -5.63
N PRO A 89 -10.07 -19.85 -4.57
CA PRO A 89 -11.46 -20.06 -4.19
C PRO A 89 -12.42 -19.67 -5.32
N ASP A 90 -13.58 -20.35 -5.38
CA ASP A 90 -14.55 -20.13 -6.47
C ASP A 90 -15.10 -18.70 -6.53
N TYR A 91 -15.21 -18.01 -5.39
CA TYR A 91 -15.66 -16.61 -5.40
C TYR A 91 -14.66 -15.70 -6.15
N LYS A 92 -13.34 -15.93 -6.02
CA LYS A 92 -12.33 -15.18 -6.77
C LYS A 92 -12.43 -15.44 -8.27
N LYS A 93 -12.62 -16.71 -8.67
CA LYS A 93 -12.84 -17.05 -10.08
C LYS A 93 -14.07 -16.34 -10.66
N LYS A 94 -15.19 -16.32 -9.91
CA LYS A 94 -16.41 -15.58 -10.29
C LYS A 94 -16.21 -14.07 -10.40
N GLN A 95 -15.26 -13.50 -9.64
CA GLN A 95 -14.87 -12.08 -9.71
C GLN A 95 -13.88 -11.78 -10.84
N GLY A 96 -13.45 -12.77 -11.62
CA GLY A 96 -12.50 -12.58 -12.73
C GLY A 96 -11.02 -12.63 -12.34
N TYR A 97 -10.69 -13.06 -11.12
CA TYR A 97 -9.29 -13.25 -10.76
C TYR A 97 -8.62 -14.34 -11.57
N ARG A 98 -7.37 -14.09 -11.96
CA ARG A 98 -6.48 -15.07 -12.60
C ARG A 98 -5.22 -15.31 -11.79
N HIS A 99 -4.65 -16.50 -11.89
CA HIS A 99 -3.32 -16.80 -11.35
C HIS A 99 -2.28 -16.07 -12.18
N GLU A 100 -1.38 -15.37 -11.51
CA GLU A 100 -0.27 -14.63 -12.11
C GLU A 100 0.97 -14.79 -11.22
N PRO A 101 1.94 -15.61 -11.61
CA PRO A 101 3.17 -15.80 -10.87
C PRO A 101 4.13 -14.63 -11.00
N ASP A 102 4.19 -13.97 -12.16
CA ASP A 102 5.08 -12.86 -12.45
C ASP A 102 4.32 -11.54 -12.54
N LYS A 103 4.02 -10.97 -11.38
CA LYS A 103 3.25 -9.73 -11.30
C LYS A 103 4.07 -8.48 -11.57
N PHE A 104 5.38 -8.52 -11.38
CA PHE A 104 6.26 -7.41 -11.76
C PHE A 104 6.23 -7.20 -13.27
N SER A 105 6.42 -8.25 -14.04
CA SER A 105 6.33 -8.20 -15.50
C SER A 105 4.92 -7.79 -15.97
N THR A 106 3.86 -8.38 -15.40
CA THR A 106 2.47 -8.04 -15.73
C THR A 106 2.16 -6.56 -15.43
N ALA A 107 2.64 -6.02 -14.31
CA ALA A 107 2.50 -4.62 -13.97
C ALA A 107 3.40 -3.70 -14.81
N GLN A 108 4.39 -4.25 -15.52
CA GLN A 108 5.47 -3.49 -16.18
C GLN A 108 6.23 -2.63 -15.18
N LEU A 109 6.58 -3.24 -14.04
CA LEU A 109 7.34 -2.63 -12.96
C LEU A 109 8.67 -3.36 -12.80
N THR A 110 9.67 -2.65 -12.28
CA THR A 110 11.04 -3.14 -12.13
C THR A 110 11.34 -3.49 -10.69
N GLU A 111 11.89 -4.70 -10.46
CA GLU A 111 12.44 -5.07 -9.16
C GLU A 111 13.72 -4.29 -8.88
N GLN A 112 13.80 -3.70 -7.70
CA GLN A 112 15.00 -3.05 -7.19
C GLN A 112 15.41 -3.70 -5.87
N ALA A 113 16.68 -4.04 -5.74
CA ALA A 113 17.18 -4.66 -4.51
C ALA A 113 16.94 -3.78 -3.29
N SER A 114 16.49 -4.38 -2.20
CA SER A 114 16.37 -3.76 -0.88
C SER A 114 17.72 -3.76 -0.15
N ASP A 115 17.85 -2.91 0.87
CA ASP A 115 19.08 -2.81 1.66
C ASP A 115 19.02 -3.68 2.94
N LEU A 116 17.84 -3.83 3.55
CA LEU A 116 17.66 -4.45 4.87
C LEU A 116 16.79 -5.71 4.85
N VAL A 117 15.98 -5.90 3.80
CA VAL A 117 15.11 -7.07 3.65
C VAL A 117 15.37 -7.75 2.32
N ARG A 118 14.91 -9.01 2.16
CA ARG A 118 15.14 -9.78 0.92
C ARG A 118 14.11 -9.47 -0.16
N ALA A 119 12.88 -9.08 0.24
CA ALA A 119 11.85 -8.70 -0.71
C ALA A 119 12.26 -7.46 -1.50
N PRO A 120 12.12 -7.42 -2.84
CA PRO A 120 12.55 -6.28 -3.64
C PRO A 120 11.63 -5.08 -3.44
N ARG A 121 12.18 -3.88 -3.64
CA ARG A 121 11.44 -2.63 -3.83
C ARG A 121 10.89 -2.56 -5.26
N VAL A 122 9.91 -1.70 -5.50
CA VAL A 122 9.43 -1.34 -6.84
C VAL A 122 10.13 -0.05 -7.26
N ALA A 123 10.99 -0.11 -8.28
CA ALA A 123 11.86 1.00 -8.69
C ALA A 123 11.08 2.29 -9.03
N GLU A 124 9.90 2.15 -9.63
CA GLU A 124 9.07 3.28 -10.09
C GLU A 124 8.22 3.91 -8.97
N CYS A 125 8.14 3.29 -7.78
CA CYS A 125 7.39 3.86 -6.67
C CYS A 125 8.16 4.98 -5.97
N PRO A 126 7.59 6.20 -5.88
CA PRO A 126 8.28 7.34 -5.27
C PRO A 126 8.61 7.18 -3.79
N VAL A 127 7.86 6.33 -3.08
CA VAL A 127 8.12 5.98 -1.68
C VAL A 127 8.14 4.47 -1.53
N GLN A 128 9.19 3.95 -0.89
CA GLN A 128 9.40 2.52 -0.67
C GLN A 128 9.84 2.31 0.78
N MET A 129 9.14 1.45 1.52
CA MET A 129 9.42 1.20 2.94
C MET A 129 9.77 -0.27 3.16
N GLU A 130 11.01 -0.55 3.56
CA GLU A 130 11.46 -1.86 3.98
C GLU A 130 10.95 -2.14 5.39
N CYS A 131 10.24 -3.25 5.56
CA CYS A 131 9.48 -3.53 6.78
C CYS A 131 9.74 -4.93 7.32
N ARG A 132 9.65 -5.04 8.66
CA ARG A 132 9.62 -6.30 9.40
C ARG A 132 8.25 -6.52 10.03
N VAL A 133 7.71 -7.72 9.95
CA VAL A 133 6.48 -8.10 10.66
C VAL A 133 6.77 -8.20 12.15
N VAL A 134 6.02 -7.45 12.96
CA VAL A 134 6.09 -7.47 14.41
C VAL A 134 5.07 -8.45 14.98
N SER A 135 3.84 -8.42 14.44
CA SER A 135 2.76 -9.27 14.89
C SER A 135 1.72 -9.52 13.80
N ALA A 136 0.94 -10.59 13.98
CA ALA A 136 -0.14 -10.96 13.06
C ALA A 136 -1.37 -11.39 13.88
N HIS A 137 -2.50 -10.74 13.66
CA HIS A 137 -3.74 -10.93 14.40
C HIS A 137 -4.88 -11.33 13.47
N PRO A 138 -5.44 -12.54 13.59
CA PRO A 138 -6.65 -12.94 12.87
C PRO A 138 -7.83 -12.03 13.22
N PHE A 139 -8.60 -11.60 12.22
CA PHE A 139 -9.82 -10.81 12.42
C PHE A 139 -10.89 -11.10 11.37
N GLY A 140 -12.08 -10.55 11.55
CA GLY A 140 -13.21 -10.73 10.62
C GLY A 140 -14.29 -11.68 11.13
N GLY A 141 -14.49 -11.75 12.44
CA GLY A 141 -15.56 -12.51 13.09
C GLY A 141 -15.10 -13.82 13.75
N PRO A 142 -16.06 -14.68 14.17
CA PRO A 142 -15.76 -15.95 14.86
C PRO A 142 -14.92 -16.93 14.04
N GLU A 143 -15.07 -16.91 12.73
CA GLU A 143 -14.23 -17.63 11.76
C GLU A 143 -13.39 -16.62 10.98
N PRO A 144 -12.18 -16.25 11.47
CA PRO A 144 -11.38 -15.19 10.87
C PRO A 144 -11.02 -15.49 9.41
N HIS A 145 -11.38 -14.57 8.51
CA HIS A 145 -11.07 -14.68 7.09
C HIS A 145 -9.97 -13.71 6.63
N ALA A 146 -9.48 -12.88 7.54
CA ALA A 146 -8.41 -11.92 7.32
C ALA A 146 -7.42 -11.91 8.49
N THR A 147 -6.22 -11.37 8.22
CA THR A 147 -5.15 -11.15 9.20
C THR A 147 -4.73 -9.69 9.15
N ALA A 148 -4.69 -9.04 10.30
CA ALA A 148 -4.06 -7.75 10.48
C ALA A 148 -2.58 -7.97 10.84
N PHE A 149 -1.68 -7.41 10.04
CA PHE A 149 -0.25 -7.42 10.30
C PHE A 149 0.18 -6.07 10.84
N GLU A 150 0.85 -6.06 11.97
CA GLU A 150 1.65 -4.95 12.40
C GLU A 150 3.05 -5.11 11.80
N VAL A 151 3.52 -4.09 11.09
CA VAL A 151 4.87 -4.04 10.55
C VAL A 151 5.60 -2.79 11.02
N GLU A 152 6.88 -2.94 11.34
CA GLU A 152 7.80 -1.86 11.65
C GLU A 152 8.53 -1.42 10.38
N VAL A 153 8.55 -0.13 10.10
CA VAL A 153 9.33 0.45 9.00
C VAL A 153 10.79 0.56 9.44
N LEU A 154 11.65 -0.23 8.84
CA LEU A 154 13.11 -0.27 9.11
C LEU A 154 13.83 0.84 8.36
N ARG A 155 13.40 1.12 7.12
CA ARG A 155 13.95 2.15 6.24
C ARG A 155 12.91 2.61 5.25
N ALA A 156 12.82 3.92 5.06
CA ALA A 156 12.03 4.53 3.99
C ALA A 156 12.98 5.13 2.95
N HIS A 157 12.76 4.79 1.67
CA HIS A 157 13.37 5.41 0.51
C HIS A 157 12.33 6.33 -0.11
N VAL A 158 12.72 7.55 -0.42
CA VAL A 158 11.84 8.58 -0.98
C VAL A 158 12.59 9.25 -2.13
N GLU A 159 11.91 9.50 -3.23
CA GLU A 159 12.47 10.29 -4.33
C GLU A 159 12.96 11.66 -3.82
N GLU A 160 14.15 12.06 -4.25
CA GLU A 160 14.82 13.29 -3.76
C GLU A 160 13.95 14.53 -3.95
N ASP A 161 13.26 14.62 -5.10
CA ASP A 161 12.38 15.73 -5.46
C ASP A 161 11.15 15.87 -4.55
N LEU A 162 10.81 14.81 -3.81
CA LEU A 162 9.73 14.84 -2.83
C LEU A 162 10.20 15.25 -1.43
N VAL A 163 11.49 15.32 -1.18
CA VAL A 163 12.03 15.70 0.13
C VAL A 163 12.25 17.22 0.16
N ILE A 164 11.70 17.88 1.17
CA ILE A 164 11.95 19.31 1.37
C ILE A 164 13.45 19.53 1.69
N PRO A 165 14.20 20.30 0.87
CA PRO A 165 15.64 20.41 0.99
C PRO A 165 16.13 20.78 2.40
N GLY A 166 17.11 20.05 2.91
CA GLY A 166 17.71 20.26 4.23
C GLY A 166 16.83 19.79 5.41
N THR A 167 15.79 19.00 5.15
CA THR A 167 14.88 18.50 6.18
C THR A 167 14.69 16.97 6.06
N HIS A 168 13.92 16.39 6.99
CA HIS A 168 13.46 14.99 6.98
C HIS A 168 11.97 14.86 6.63
N TYR A 169 11.42 15.80 5.86
CA TYR A 169 9.99 15.88 5.57
C TYR A 169 9.72 15.76 4.07
N VAL A 170 8.65 15.07 3.74
CA VAL A 170 8.11 14.99 2.38
C VAL A 170 7.26 16.23 2.11
N ASP A 171 7.42 16.81 0.92
CA ASP A 171 6.58 17.93 0.46
C ASP A 171 5.15 17.43 0.18
N PRO A 172 4.15 17.86 0.95
CA PRO A 172 2.77 17.44 0.75
C PRO A 172 2.14 17.99 -0.53
N LEU A 173 2.74 18.97 -1.18
CA LEU A 173 2.29 19.48 -2.48
C LEU A 173 2.91 18.68 -3.65
N GLY A 174 4.12 18.17 -3.48
CA GLY A 174 4.78 17.31 -4.47
C GLY A 174 4.28 15.86 -4.44
N TRP A 175 3.83 15.38 -3.28
CA TRP A 175 3.35 14.01 -3.12
C TRP A 175 1.89 13.84 -3.59
N ASP A 176 1.69 13.08 -4.67
CA ASP A 176 0.37 12.74 -5.21
C ASP A 176 0.09 11.23 -5.11
N PRO A 177 -0.39 10.74 -3.95
CA PRO A 177 -0.67 9.33 -3.73
C PRO A 177 -1.83 8.82 -4.58
N LEU A 178 -1.74 7.55 -5.02
CA LEU A 178 -2.89 6.83 -5.53
C LEU A 178 -3.82 6.45 -4.37
N ILE A 179 -5.08 6.84 -4.45
CA ILE A 179 -6.11 6.65 -3.42
C ILE A 179 -7.22 5.75 -3.92
N MET A 180 -7.69 4.83 -3.07
CA MET A 180 -8.86 3.98 -3.32
C MET A 180 -10.09 4.53 -2.59
N LYS A 181 -11.19 4.81 -3.33
CA LYS A 181 -12.51 5.12 -2.78
C LYS A 181 -13.55 4.23 -3.45
N PHE A 182 -14.22 3.37 -2.69
CA PHE A 182 -15.30 2.50 -3.19
C PHE A 182 -14.96 1.74 -4.48
N CYS A 183 -13.74 1.18 -4.55
CA CYS A 183 -13.21 0.44 -5.69
C CYS A 183 -12.87 1.28 -6.94
N GLU A 184 -12.79 2.60 -6.80
CA GLU A 184 -12.32 3.51 -7.85
C GLU A 184 -11.03 4.21 -7.43
N PHE A 185 -10.15 4.51 -8.38
CA PHE A 185 -8.88 5.17 -8.14
C PHE A 185 -9.00 6.69 -8.22
N PHE A 186 -8.28 7.39 -7.34
CA PHE A 186 -8.23 8.84 -7.27
C PHE A 186 -6.79 9.31 -7.07
N GLY A 187 -6.48 10.49 -7.62
CA GLY A 187 -5.23 11.23 -7.48
C GLY A 187 -5.48 12.72 -7.71
N GLY A 188 -4.41 13.53 -7.78
CA GLY A 188 -4.51 14.96 -8.07
C GLY A 188 -5.17 15.76 -6.95
N GLY A 189 -4.94 15.37 -5.69
CA GLY A 189 -5.49 16.07 -4.53
C GLY A 189 -4.96 17.51 -4.43
N ARG A 190 -5.85 18.48 -4.17
CA ARG A 190 -5.47 19.86 -3.85
C ARG A 190 -5.47 20.08 -2.35
N ASN A 191 -4.57 20.92 -1.86
CA ASN A 191 -4.67 21.44 -0.50
C ASN A 191 -5.94 22.28 -0.39
N VAL A 192 -6.80 21.99 0.59
CA VAL A 192 -8.07 22.69 0.82
C VAL A 192 -8.02 23.60 2.04
N HIS A 193 -7.08 23.37 2.96
CA HIS A 193 -6.91 24.17 4.17
C HIS A 193 -5.57 23.85 4.84
N PRO A 194 -4.79 24.86 5.31
CA PRO A 194 -3.61 24.63 6.15
C PRO A 194 -4.01 23.94 7.46
N SER A 195 -3.23 22.95 7.89
CA SER A 195 -3.51 22.24 9.13
C SER A 195 -2.78 22.85 10.31
N ARG A 196 -3.48 23.05 11.44
CA ARG A 196 -2.85 23.41 12.72
C ARG A 196 -1.89 22.34 13.23
N LEU A 197 -2.02 21.10 12.75
CA LEU A 197 -1.06 20.03 13.04
C LEU A 197 0.31 20.38 12.47
N ALA A 198 0.37 21.00 11.30
CA ALA A 198 1.63 21.42 10.70
C ALA A 198 2.39 22.42 11.60
N GLU A 199 1.67 23.35 12.24
CA GLU A 199 2.23 24.28 13.23
C GLU A 199 2.71 23.53 14.49
N GLY A 200 1.87 22.66 15.06
CA GLY A 200 2.18 21.89 16.26
C GLY A 200 3.37 20.94 16.11
N TRP A 201 3.62 20.46 14.90
CA TRP A 201 4.75 19.58 14.56
C TRP A 201 5.94 20.33 13.96
N ASN A 202 5.88 21.69 13.92
CA ASN A 202 6.91 22.55 13.32
C ASN A 202 7.29 22.09 11.90
N MET A 203 6.29 21.78 11.07
CA MET A 203 6.51 21.35 9.70
C MET A 203 7.19 22.47 8.89
N PRO A 204 8.21 22.18 8.06
CA PRO A 204 9.04 23.18 7.39
C PRO A 204 8.35 23.90 6.23
N HIS A 205 7.10 23.56 5.91
CA HIS A 205 6.33 24.19 4.84
C HIS A 205 5.15 24.99 5.41
N GLN A 206 4.84 26.12 4.75
CA GLN A 206 3.62 26.88 4.99
C GLN A 206 2.74 26.76 3.76
N LEU A 207 1.66 26.01 3.88
CA LEU A 207 0.64 25.93 2.84
C LEU A 207 -0.23 27.19 2.94
N GLN A 208 -0.32 27.96 1.86
CA GLN A 208 -1.26 29.07 1.77
C GLN A 208 -2.67 28.53 1.57
N SER A 209 -3.64 29.03 2.36
CA SER A 209 -5.05 28.74 2.09
C SER A 209 -5.41 29.29 0.72
N THR A 210 -5.79 28.41 -0.20
CA THR A 210 -6.42 28.84 -1.45
C THR A 210 -7.79 29.39 -1.07
N THR A 211 -7.90 30.73 -1.00
CA THR A 211 -9.19 31.39 -0.88
C THR A 211 -10.00 31.05 -2.10
N VAL A 212 -11.09 30.31 -1.91
CA VAL A 212 -12.10 30.02 -2.96
C VAL A 212 -12.98 31.23 -3.14
#